data_46b5117d6ccb800e81ad852a3841b76d
#
_entry.id   46b5117d6ccb800e81ad852a3841b76d
#
_cell.length_a   1.000
_cell.length_b   1.000
_cell.length_c   1.000
_cell.angle_alpha   90.00
_cell.angle_beta   90.00
_cell.angle_gamma   90.00
#
_symmetry.space_group_name_H-M   'P 1'
#
loop_
_entity.id
_entity.type
_entity.pdbx_description
1 polymer ?
#
loop_
_entity_poly.entity_id
_entity_poly.type
_entity_poly.pdbx_seq_one_letter_code
_entity_poly.pdbx_strand_id
1 'polypeptide(L)'
;MSHAVLLRDRLRRYYTTYYRDVLGIPDWPVLVKLREVEEQQERGRLERLRRVLGGALHGRLLNVGCGTGGFNLVAEEAGVRPVGVDADAEAIAICALKREKAGGAFVRAVAERLPFPDATFDLVYCFSAIEHVESVAATVAEMVRVARPGGLVYVHTPNAWSWYEGHYKLLWAPFLPAPLGRLYLRLRGRPSAYLATLRRLTPTGLRRAFARVGVRDLRFFDDAPPRESLGLLRAPIGLYYRLSRVSPFIELVARKP
;
A
#
# COMPACT_ATOMS: atom_id res chain seq x y z
N MET A 1 12.46 3.07 30.84
CA MET A 1 11.40 2.42 30.03
C MET A 1 12.08 1.44 29.11
N SER A 2 11.61 0.18 29.02
CA SER A 2 12.27 -0.78 28.11
C SER A 2 12.03 -0.39 26.65
N HIS A 3 12.95 -0.76 25.77
CA HIS A 3 12.85 -0.53 24.31
C HIS A 3 11.53 -1.05 23.72
N ALA A 4 11.09 -2.24 24.15
CA ALA A 4 9.83 -2.83 23.70
C ALA A 4 8.59 -2.01 24.12
N VAL A 5 8.61 -1.40 25.31
CA VAL A 5 7.53 -0.51 25.78
C VAL A 5 7.51 0.77 24.92
N LEU A 6 8.68 1.38 24.68
CA LEU A 6 8.76 2.58 23.84
C LEU A 6 8.25 2.33 22.42
N LEU A 7 8.65 1.22 21.79
CA LEU A 7 8.19 0.84 20.46
C LEU A 7 6.67 0.66 20.41
N ARG A 8 6.10 -0.09 21.38
CA ARG A 8 4.65 -0.32 21.44
C ARG A 8 3.88 0.99 21.62
N ASP A 9 4.34 1.87 22.49
CA ASP A 9 3.69 3.15 22.76
C ASP A 9 3.72 4.08 21.53
N ARG A 10 4.83 4.08 20.78
CA ARG A 10 4.93 4.85 19.53
C ARG A 10 4.01 4.29 18.44
N LEU A 11 4.01 2.98 18.23
CA LEU A 11 3.10 2.32 17.29
C LEU A 11 1.63 2.62 17.62
N ARG A 12 1.27 2.49 18.89
CA ARG A 12 -0.10 2.77 19.35
C ARG A 12 -0.49 4.21 19.08
N ARG A 13 0.35 5.19 19.42
CA ARG A 13 0.08 6.61 19.15
C ARG A 13 -0.06 6.89 17.66
N TYR A 14 0.88 6.40 16.85
CA TYR A 14 0.89 6.57 15.41
C TYR A 14 -0.42 6.09 14.77
N TYR A 15 -0.81 4.85 15.03
CA TYR A 15 -2.02 4.29 14.45
C TYR A 15 -3.31 4.80 15.11
N THR A 16 -3.28 5.23 16.37
CA THR A 16 -4.43 5.92 17.00
C THR A 16 -4.70 7.22 16.26
N THR A 17 -3.68 8.05 16.04
CA THR A 17 -3.82 9.30 15.27
C THR A 17 -4.36 8.99 13.86
N TYR A 18 -3.82 8.01 13.17
CA TYR A 18 -4.26 7.67 11.83
C TYR A 18 -5.72 7.20 11.78
N TYR A 19 -6.08 6.19 12.56
CA TYR A 19 -7.42 5.61 12.48
C TYR A 19 -8.50 6.45 13.15
N ARG A 20 -8.20 7.05 14.31
CA ARG A 20 -9.17 7.85 15.08
C ARG A 20 -9.29 9.27 14.52
N ASP A 21 -8.16 9.98 14.42
CA ASP A 21 -8.18 11.43 14.18
C ASP A 21 -8.22 11.77 12.68
N VAL A 22 -7.48 11.03 11.85
CA VAL A 22 -7.40 11.28 10.41
C VAL A 22 -8.57 10.63 9.67
N LEU A 23 -8.91 9.38 9.97
CA LEU A 23 -9.96 8.62 9.26
C LEU A 23 -11.31 8.60 10.00
N GLY A 24 -11.32 8.84 11.30
CA GLY A 24 -12.53 8.80 12.12
C GLY A 24 -13.19 7.42 12.19
N ILE A 25 -12.43 6.34 12.12
CA ILE A 25 -12.96 4.96 12.12
C ILE A 25 -13.46 4.61 13.52
N PRO A 26 -14.74 4.19 13.71
CA PRO A 26 -15.27 3.85 15.03
C PRO A 26 -14.51 2.73 15.72
N ASP A 27 -14.16 1.67 14.97
CA ASP A 27 -13.47 0.50 15.49
C ASP A 27 -11.94 0.67 15.53
N TRP A 28 -11.46 1.93 15.61
CA TRP A 28 -10.04 2.23 15.65
C TRP A 28 -9.26 1.46 16.73
N PRO A 29 -9.80 1.18 17.95
CA PRO A 29 -9.04 0.44 18.96
C PRO A 29 -8.69 -0.98 18.53
N VAL A 30 -9.59 -1.65 17.80
CA VAL A 30 -9.33 -2.99 17.24
C VAL A 30 -8.23 -2.92 16.18
N LEU A 31 -8.29 -1.90 15.31
CA LEU A 31 -7.29 -1.71 14.27
C LEU A 31 -5.89 -1.42 14.83
N VAL A 32 -5.81 -0.61 15.89
CA VAL A 32 -4.55 -0.33 16.57
C VAL A 32 -3.96 -1.60 17.17
N LYS A 33 -4.77 -2.43 17.85
CA LYS A 33 -4.30 -3.74 18.37
C LYS A 33 -3.75 -4.65 17.27
N LEU A 34 -4.40 -4.69 16.11
CA LEU A 34 -3.90 -5.46 14.95
C LEU A 34 -2.55 -4.95 14.45
N ARG A 35 -2.28 -3.65 14.58
CA ARG A 35 -1.00 -3.06 14.22
C ARG A 35 0.10 -3.29 15.26
N GLU A 36 -0.24 -3.58 16.50
CA GLU A 36 0.74 -4.00 17.51
C GLU A 36 1.34 -5.38 17.19
N VAL A 37 0.64 -6.20 16.39
CA VAL A 37 1.06 -7.52 15.89
C VAL A 37 1.09 -7.54 14.36
N GLU A 38 1.50 -6.44 13.73
CA GLU A 38 1.44 -6.26 12.27
C GLU A 38 2.19 -7.33 11.49
N GLU A 39 3.25 -7.90 12.03
CA GLU A 39 4.05 -8.95 11.40
C GLU A 39 3.19 -10.15 10.95
N GLN A 40 2.16 -10.51 11.73
CA GLN A 40 1.26 -11.59 11.34
C GLN A 40 0.49 -11.26 10.05
N GLN A 41 0.04 -10.01 9.89
CA GLN A 41 -0.63 -9.55 8.66
C GLN A 41 0.36 -9.48 7.50
N GLU A 42 1.58 -9.02 7.77
CA GLU A 42 2.63 -8.89 6.77
C GLU A 42 3.12 -10.25 6.24
N ARG A 43 3.10 -11.32 7.05
CA ARG A 43 3.32 -12.69 6.57
C ARG A 43 2.29 -13.09 5.51
N GLY A 44 1.02 -12.75 5.71
CA GLY A 44 -0.03 -12.98 4.70
C GLY A 44 0.23 -12.22 3.39
N ARG A 45 0.72 -10.98 3.48
CA ARG A 45 1.12 -10.18 2.30
C ARG A 45 2.34 -10.78 1.59
N LEU A 46 3.32 -11.25 2.34
CA LEU A 46 4.51 -11.92 1.78
C LEU A 46 4.13 -13.19 1.02
N GLU A 47 3.26 -14.03 1.59
CA GLU A 47 2.77 -15.24 0.93
C GLU A 47 1.94 -14.92 -0.33
N ARG A 48 1.14 -13.85 -0.28
CA ARG A 48 0.44 -13.36 -1.48
C ARG A 48 1.43 -12.92 -2.56
N LEU A 49 2.44 -12.12 -2.19
CA LEU A 49 3.47 -11.67 -3.11
C LEU A 49 4.21 -12.86 -3.76
N ARG A 50 4.57 -13.90 -2.99
CA ARG A 50 5.18 -15.13 -3.51
C ARG A 50 4.30 -15.83 -4.54
N ARG A 51 2.99 -15.95 -4.26
CA ARG A 51 2.05 -16.55 -5.21
C ARG A 51 1.93 -15.74 -6.49
N VAL A 52 1.83 -14.42 -6.39
CA VAL A 52 1.72 -13.51 -7.54
C VAL A 52 2.97 -13.55 -8.41
N LEU A 53 4.14 -13.67 -7.80
CA LEU A 53 5.43 -13.73 -8.51
C LEU A 53 5.79 -15.15 -9.00
N GLY A 54 5.05 -16.16 -8.57
CA GLY A 54 5.23 -17.56 -9.01
C GLY A 54 6.43 -18.27 -8.38
N GLY A 55 6.88 -17.85 -7.19
CA GLY A 55 7.99 -18.52 -6.54
C GLY A 55 8.59 -17.81 -5.33
N ALA A 56 9.75 -18.31 -4.90
CA ALA A 56 10.48 -17.76 -3.79
C ALA A 56 11.03 -16.35 -4.11
N LEU A 57 10.95 -15.48 -3.12
CA LEU A 57 11.57 -14.15 -3.18
C LEU A 57 13.03 -14.26 -2.76
N HIS A 58 13.91 -13.62 -3.51
CA HIS A 58 15.34 -13.53 -3.20
C HIS A 58 15.90 -12.23 -3.77
N GLY A 59 17.11 -11.89 -3.34
CA GLY A 59 17.79 -10.70 -3.81
C GLY A 59 17.43 -9.44 -3.02
N ARG A 60 17.61 -8.28 -3.65
CA ARG A 60 17.38 -6.95 -3.06
C ARG A 60 15.96 -6.48 -3.35
N LEU A 61 15.21 -6.17 -2.30
CA LEU A 61 13.86 -5.64 -2.39
C LEU A 61 13.84 -4.18 -1.92
N LEU A 62 13.21 -3.28 -2.69
CA LEU A 62 12.85 -1.95 -2.22
C LEU A 62 11.36 -1.94 -1.85
N ASN A 63 11.03 -1.59 -0.62
CA ASN A 63 9.66 -1.36 -0.17
C ASN A 63 9.36 0.15 -0.17
N VAL A 64 8.62 0.62 -1.17
CA VAL A 64 8.23 2.03 -1.35
C VAL A 64 6.94 2.30 -0.59
N GLY A 65 6.98 3.23 0.36
CA GLY A 65 5.91 3.46 1.33
C GLY A 65 5.91 2.35 2.39
N CYS A 66 7.06 2.13 3.03
CA CYS A 66 7.24 1.02 3.96
C CYS A 66 6.48 1.18 5.28
N GLY A 67 5.89 2.36 5.54
CA GLY A 67 5.21 2.67 6.79
C GLY A 67 6.10 2.37 7.99
N THR A 68 5.56 1.65 8.95
CA THR A 68 6.26 1.25 10.19
C THR A 68 7.18 0.03 10.03
N GLY A 69 7.41 -0.44 8.81
CA GLY A 69 8.45 -1.42 8.48
C GLY A 69 8.12 -2.89 8.74
N GLY A 70 6.89 -3.22 9.13
CA GLY A 70 6.52 -4.61 9.46
C GLY A 70 6.78 -5.60 8.30
N PHE A 71 6.47 -5.20 7.05
CA PHE A 71 6.74 -6.04 5.89
C PHE A 71 8.24 -6.31 5.69
N ASN A 72 9.09 -5.30 5.92
CA ASN A 72 10.54 -5.46 5.78
C ASN A 72 11.08 -6.53 6.74
N LEU A 73 10.63 -6.53 8.01
CA LEU A 73 11.06 -7.53 8.98
C LEU A 73 10.71 -8.95 8.53
N VAL A 74 9.47 -9.15 8.10
CA VAL A 74 8.99 -10.46 7.63
C VAL A 74 9.71 -10.90 6.34
N ALA A 75 10.01 -9.97 5.44
CA ALA A 75 10.75 -10.26 4.21
C ALA A 75 12.21 -10.65 4.53
N GLU A 76 12.84 -10.00 5.50
CA GLU A 76 14.20 -10.32 5.94
C GLU A 76 14.29 -11.71 6.58
N GLU A 77 13.34 -12.06 7.46
CA GLU A 77 13.22 -13.42 8.01
C GLU A 77 13.08 -14.50 6.94
N ALA A 78 12.50 -14.12 5.79
CA ALA A 78 12.32 -14.99 4.63
C ALA A 78 13.53 -15.05 3.68
N GLY A 79 14.67 -14.45 4.09
CA GLY A 79 15.92 -14.46 3.31
C GLY A 79 16.01 -13.40 2.22
N VAL A 80 15.07 -12.44 2.17
CA VAL A 80 15.12 -11.28 1.27
C VAL A 80 15.99 -10.19 1.89
N ARG A 81 16.61 -9.33 1.08
CA ARG A 81 17.35 -8.15 1.56
C ARG A 81 16.53 -6.87 1.31
N PRO A 82 15.60 -6.53 2.23
CA PRO A 82 14.70 -5.40 2.03
C PRO A 82 15.37 -4.08 2.43
N VAL A 83 15.06 -3.04 1.65
CA VAL A 83 15.28 -1.63 2.01
C VAL A 83 13.90 -0.97 2.05
N GLY A 84 13.57 -0.27 3.13
CA GLY A 84 12.32 0.47 3.26
C GLY A 84 12.50 1.96 2.99
N VAL A 85 11.56 2.56 2.26
CA VAL A 85 11.48 4.02 2.06
C VAL A 85 10.10 4.51 2.45
N ASP A 86 10.05 5.59 3.21
CA ASP A 86 8.82 6.32 3.50
C ASP A 86 9.09 7.82 3.66
N ALA A 87 8.13 8.65 3.32
CA ALA A 87 8.22 10.09 3.50
C ALA A 87 7.92 10.53 4.95
N ASP A 88 7.16 9.72 5.69
CA ASP A 88 6.75 10.00 7.05
C ASP A 88 7.91 9.80 8.04
N ALA A 89 8.30 10.89 8.69
CA ALA A 89 9.41 10.89 9.65
C ALA A 89 9.13 10.02 10.88
N GLU A 90 7.88 9.97 11.37
CA GLU A 90 7.53 9.16 12.53
C GLU A 90 7.49 7.67 12.19
N ALA A 91 7.01 7.31 11.01
CA ALA A 91 7.07 5.95 10.51
C ALA A 91 8.53 5.45 10.45
N ILE A 92 9.44 6.24 9.88
CA ILE A 92 10.88 5.91 9.82
C ILE A 92 11.52 5.86 11.21
N ALA A 93 11.12 6.74 12.14
CA ALA A 93 11.60 6.67 13.53
C ALA A 93 11.14 5.39 14.25
N ILE A 94 9.93 4.90 13.95
CA ILE A 94 9.45 3.59 14.44
C ILE A 94 10.25 2.45 13.81
N CYS A 95 10.54 2.53 12.51
CA CYS A 95 11.41 1.56 11.82
C CYS A 95 12.80 1.48 12.46
N ALA A 96 13.38 2.62 12.82
CA ALA A 96 14.69 2.67 13.49
C ALA A 96 14.69 1.92 14.84
N LEU A 97 13.61 2.03 15.62
CA LEU A 97 13.44 1.25 16.85
C LEU A 97 13.31 -0.25 16.58
N LYS A 98 12.64 -0.66 15.52
CA LYS A 98 12.53 -2.08 15.15
C LYS A 98 13.85 -2.67 14.68
N ARG A 99 14.67 -1.86 13.99
CA ARG A 99 15.96 -2.26 13.43
C ARG A 99 16.99 -2.74 14.46
N GLU A 100 16.93 -2.29 15.70
CA GLU A 100 17.82 -2.79 16.76
C GLU A 100 17.73 -4.31 16.93
N LYS A 101 16.67 -4.94 16.38
CA LYS A 101 16.47 -6.41 16.41
C LYS A 101 16.67 -7.08 15.06
N ALA A 102 16.65 -6.33 13.96
CA ALA A 102 16.70 -6.87 12.59
C ALA A 102 17.50 -5.91 11.70
N GLY A 103 18.41 -6.41 10.87
CA GLY A 103 19.43 -5.64 10.14
C GLY A 103 18.94 -4.75 8.99
N GLY A 104 17.63 -4.64 8.71
CA GLY A 104 17.06 -3.91 7.57
C GLY A 104 17.45 -2.43 7.50
N ALA A 105 17.54 -1.88 6.29
CA ALA A 105 17.79 -0.47 6.05
C ALA A 105 16.47 0.27 5.83
N PHE A 106 16.31 1.45 6.47
CA PHE A 106 15.17 2.33 6.27
C PHE A 106 15.67 3.75 5.97
N VAL A 107 15.07 4.39 4.97
CA VAL A 107 15.48 5.70 4.48
C VAL A 107 14.26 6.60 4.40
N ARG A 108 14.36 7.82 4.93
CA ARG A 108 13.32 8.82 4.73
C ARG A 108 13.48 9.48 3.36
N ALA A 109 12.54 9.25 2.46
CA ALA A 109 12.49 9.91 1.14
C ALA A 109 11.08 9.84 0.55
N VAL A 110 10.80 10.72 -0.42
CA VAL A 110 9.57 10.69 -1.22
C VAL A 110 9.72 9.69 -2.38
N ALA A 111 8.62 9.05 -2.75
CA ALA A 111 8.62 8.03 -3.80
C ALA A 111 8.92 8.59 -5.21
N GLU A 112 8.71 9.89 -5.40
CA GLU A 112 9.00 10.61 -6.63
C GLU A 112 10.48 10.91 -6.86
N ARG A 113 11.33 10.70 -5.84
CA ARG A 113 12.78 10.90 -5.90
C ARG A 113 13.48 9.96 -4.95
N LEU A 114 13.69 8.72 -5.39
CA LEU A 114 14.32 7.67 -4.61
C LEU A 114 15.84 7.86 -4.53
N PRO A 115 16.44 7.82 -3.32
CA PRO A 115 17.88 8.10 -3.12
C PRO A 115 18.74 6.86 -3.42
N PHE A 116 18.45 6.17 -4.52
CA PHE A 116 19.17 4.97 -4.93
C PHE A 116 19.65 5.09 -6.38
N PRO A 117 20.79 4.47 -6.71
CA PRO A 117 21.24 4.38 -8.09
C PRO A 117 20.25 3.60 -8.98
N ASP A 118 20.37 3.78 -10.28
CA ASP A 118 19.66 3.00 -11.29
C ASP A 118 19.97 1.50 -11.13
N ALA A 119 19.03 0.65 -11.53
CA ALA A 119 19.23 -0.80 -11.63
C ALA A 119 19.73 -1.47 -10.33
N THR A 120 19.27 -1.01 -9.18
CA THR A 120 19.76 -1.47 -7.86
C THR A 120 18.99 -2.67 -7.30
N PHE A 121 17.69 -2.78 -7.59
CA PHE A 121 16.79 -3.73 -6.92
C PHE A 121 16.26 -4.81 -7.87
N ASP A 122 16.16 -6.03 -7.36
CA ASP A 122 15.55 -7.16 -8.06
C ASP A 122 14.02 -7.03 -8.08
N LEU A 123 13.46 -6.50 -7.00
CA LEU A 123 12.04 -6.25 -6.81
C LEU A 123 11.81 -4.88 -6.16
N VAL A 124 10.95 -4.08 -6.76
CA VAL A 124 10.38 -2.87 -6.14
C VAL A 124 8.94 -3.17 -5.76
N TYR A 125 8.64 -3.11 -4.47
CA TYR A 125 7.35 -3.42 -3.87
C TYR A 125 6.70 -2.12 -3.39
N CYS A 126 5.46 -1.86 -3.81
CA CYS A 126 4.67 -0.70 -3.41
C CYS A 126 3.25 -1.16 -3.08
N PHE A 127 2.93 -1.20 -1.79
CA PHE A 127 1.64 -1.68 -1.29
C PHE A 127 0.90 -0.57 -0.54
N SER A 128 -0.24 -0.12 -1.08
CA SER A 128 -1.08 0.95 -0.51
C SER A 128 -0.27 2.21 -0.17
N ALA A 129 0.56 2.64 -1.12
CA ALA A 129 1.38 3.85 -0.99
C ALA A 129 1.28 4.76 -2.22
N ILE A 130 1.19 4.20 -3.43
CA ILE A 130 1.16 4.99 -4.68
C ILE A 130 -0.08 5.91 -4.80
N GLU A 131 -1.15 5.62 -4.06
CA GLU A 131 -2.33 6.50 -3.98
C GLU A 131 -2.10 7.75 -3.13
N HIS A 132 -0.99 7.84 -2.38
CA HIS A 132 -0.67 8.96 -1.49
C HIS A 132 0.40 9.91 -2.05
N VAL A 133 0.98 9.60 -3.19
CA VAL A 133 2.05 10.38 -3.80
C VAL A 133 1.52 11.66 -4.48
N GLU A 134 2.37 12.66 -4.65
CA GLU A 134 2.01 13.87 -5.40
C GLU A 134 1.91 13.57 -6.90
N SER A 135 2.84 12.77 -7.44
CA SER A 135 2.91 12.40 -8.85
C SER A 135 3.07 10.90 -9.06
N VAL A 136 2.00 10.24 -9.46
CA VAL A 136 2.01 8.82 -9.84
C VAL A 136 2.99 8.55 -10.98
N ALA A 137 3.08 9.46 -11.96
CA ALA A 137 3.98 9.31 -13.10
C ALA A 137 5.46 9.36 -12.68
N ALA A 138 5.83 10.30 -11.80
CA ALA A 138 7.20 10.39 -11.28
C ALA A 138 7.52 9.18 -10.39
N THR A 139 6.61 8.75 -9.54
CA THR A 139 6.78 7.55 -8.70
C THR A 139 7.01 6.29 -9.54
N VAL A 140 6.20 6.08 -10.59
CA VAL A 140 6.38 4.95 -11.49
C VAL A 140 7.73 5.03 -12.20
N ALA A 141 8.14 6.22 -12.67
CA ALA A 141 9.44 6.41 -13.30
C ALA A 141 10.59 6.05 -12.35
N GLU A 142 10.55 6.50 -11.11
CA GLU A 142 11.57 6.19 -10.10
C GLU A 142 11.60 4.71 -9.74
N MET A 143 10.43 4.08 -9.52
CA MET A 143 10.35 2.64 -9.26
C MET A 143 10.97 1.82 -10.39
N VAL A 144 10.68 2.19 -11.64
CA VAL A 144 11.26 1.53 -12.82
C VAL A 144 12.75 1.85 -12.97
N ARG A 145 13.19 3.09 -12.68
CA ARG A 145 14.60 3.47 -12.73
C ARG A 145 15.46 2.62 -11.81
N VAL A 146 15.03 2.48 -10.55
CA VAL A 146 15.81 1.75 -9.53
C VAL A 146 15.69 0.23 -9.64
N ALA A 147 14.67 -0.30 -10.34
CA ALA A 147 14.61 -1.72 -10.69
C ALA A 147 15.70 -2.05 -11.72
N ARG A 148 16.36 -3.21 -11.60
CA ARG A 148 17.34 -3.68 -12.60
C ARG A 148 16.65 -4.10 -13.91
N PRO A 149 17.36 -4.19 -15.03
CA PRO A 149 16.84 -4.85 -16.22
C PRO A 149 16.36 -6.27 -15.88
N GLY A 150 15.19 -6.66 -16.38
CA GLY A 150 14.50 -7.90 -16.00
C GLY A 150 13.90 -7.93 -14.59
N GLY A 151 14.16 -6.92 -13.77
CA GLY A 151 13.59 -6.76 -12.41
C GLY A 151 12.09 -6.48 -12.44
N LEU A 152 11.47 -6.67 -11.28
CA LEU A 152 10.02 -6.58 -11.14
C LEU A 152 9.61 -5.35 -10.32
N VAL A 153 8.49 -4.75 -10.71
CA VAL A 153 7.80 -3.72 -9.93
C VAL A 153 6.41 -4.26 -9.60
N TYR A 154 6.14 -4.45 -8.31
CA TYR A 154 4.83 -4.84 -7.79
C TYR A 154 4.11 -3.63 -7.24
N VAL A 155 2.85 -3.48 -7.61
CA VAL A 155 1.96 -2.42 -7.08
C VAL A 155 0.65 -3.03 -6.63
N HIS A 156 0.23 -2.69 -5.41
CA HIS A 156 -1.10 -2.93 -4.89
C HIS A 156 -1.70 -1.62 -4.38
N THR A 157 -2.91 -1.26 -4.84
CA THR A 157 -3.55 0.03 -4.51
C THR A 157 -5.07 -0.07 -4.66
N PRO A 158 -5.87 0.75 -3.94
CA PRO A 158 -7.31 0.82 -4.18
C PRO A 158 -7.67 1.17 -5.62
N ASN A 159 -8.73 0.54 -6.13
CA ASN A 159 -9.23 0.78 -7.47
C ASN A 159 -10.36 1.81 -7.46
N ALA A 160 -10.21 2.90 -8.22
CA ALA A 160 -11.24 3.95 -8.32
C ALA A 160 -12.58 3.44 -8.87
N TRP A 161 -12.61 2.26 -9.50
CA TRP A 161 -13.84 1.59 -9.97
C TRP A 161 -14.48 0.69 -8.93
N SER A 162 -13.92 0.64 -7.72
CA SER A 162 -14.46 -0.17 -6.63
C SER A 162 -15.69 0.48 -5.98
N TRP A 163 -16.63 -0.38 -5.52
CA TRP A 163 -17.73 0.01 -4.61
C TRP A 163 -17.28 0.04 -3.14
N TYR A 164 -15.99 0.00 -2.88
CA TYR A 164 -15.42 0.01 -1.53
C TYR A 164 -14.27 1.00 -1.44
N GLU A 165 -14.32 1.86 -0.45
CA GLU A 165 -13.22 2.76 -0.10
C GLU A 165 -12.43 2.15 1.06
N GLY A 166 -11.20 1.70 0.74
CA GLY A 166 -10.39 0.88 1.64
C GLY A 166 -9.88 1.61 2.88
N HIS A 167 -9.59 2.92 2.80
CA HIS A 167 -9.08 3.70 3.92
C HIS A 167 -10.17 3.97 4.95
N TYR A 168 -11.31 4.46 4.51
CA TYR A 168 -12.46 4.73 5.37
C TYR A 168 -13.29 3.49 5.72
N LYS A 169 -13.03 2.36 5.05
CA LYS A 169 -13.79 1.09 5.20
C LYS A 169 -15.30 1.28 4.99
N LEU A 170 -15.65 2.00 3.95
CA LEU A 170 -17.03 2.36 3.63
C LEU A 170 -17.42 1.87 2.24
N LEU A 171 -18.73 1.61 2.08
CA LEU A 171 -19.31 1.49 0.76
C LEU A 171 -19.10 2.82 0.01
N TRP A 172 -18.64 2.74 -1.23
CA TRP A 172 -18.26 3.92 -2.01
C TRP A 172 -18.72 3.77 -3.46
N ALA A 173 -19.46 4.72 -3.96
CA ALA A 173 -19.84 4.67 -5.39
C ALA A 173 -18.61 4.92 -6.29
N PRO A 174 -18.37 4.08 -7.31
CA PRO A 174 -17.32 4.33 -8.29
C PRO A 174 -17.45 5.72 -8.89
N PHE A 175 -16.32 6.40 -9.07
CA PHE A 175 -16.25 7.75 -9.65
C PHE A 175 -17.02 8.84 -8.89
N LEU A 176 -17.44 8.62 -7.66
CA LEU A 176 -18.11 9.64 -6.85
C LEU A 176 -17.28 10.95 -6.86
N PRO A 177 -17.84 12.08 -7.35
CA PRO A 177 -17.12 13.35 -7.37
C PRO A 177 -16.65 13.77 -5.98
N ALA A 178 -15.46 14.37 -5.89
CA ALA A 178 -14.87 14.74 -4.59
C ALA A 178 -15.78 15.59 -3.68
N PRO A 179 -16.57 16.56 -4.18
CA PRO A 179 -17.52 17.29 -3.33
C PRO A 179 -18.59 16.39 -2.71
N LEU A 180 -19.16 15.47 -3.50
CA LEU A 180 -20.17 14.51 -3.02
C LEU A 180 -19.53 13.48 -2.07
N GLY A 181 -18.30 13.05 -2.34
CA GLY A 181 -17.54 12.19 -1.44
C GLY A 181 -17.30 12.86 -0.08
N ARG A 182 -16.92 14.15 -0.07
CA ARG A 182 -16.79 14.92 1.17
C ARG A 182 -18.11 15.07 1.92
N LEU A 183 -19.20 15.31 1.21
CA LEU A 183 -20.53 15.38 1.81
C LEU A 183 -20.92 14.03 2.43
N TYR A 184 -20.73 12.94 1.69
CA TYR A 184 -21.01 11.59 2.16
C TYR A 184 -20.22 11.26 3.43
N LEU A 185 -18.91 11.56 3.47
CA LEU A 185 -18.08 11.35 4.67
C LEU A 185 -18.61 12.16 5.87
N ARG A 186 -18.96 13.43 5.67
CA ARG A 186 -19.55 14.26 6.73
C ARG A 186 -20.86 13.67 7.26
N LEU A 187 -21.74 13.21 6.39
CA LEU A 187 -23.00 12.55 6.78
C LEU A 187 -22.74 11.24 7.56
N ARG A 188 -21.59 10.60 7.32
CA ARG A 188 -21.13 9.41 8.04
C ARG A 188 -20.32 9.74 9.29
N GLY A 189 -20.22 11.01 9.70
CA GLY A 189 -19.43 11.44 10.85
C GLY A 189 -17.91 11.25 10.68
N ARG A 190 -17.41 11.28 9.42
CA ARG A 190 -16.00 11.04 9.11
C ARG A 190 -15.27 12.33 8.70
N PRO A 191 -14.02 12.55 9.13
CA PRO A 191 -13.17 13.60 8.57
C PRO A 191 -12.98 13.41 7.07
N SER A 192 -13.06 14.50 6.30
CA SER A 192 -12.99 14.42 4.84
C SER A 192 -11.69 14.97 4.26
N ALA A 193 -10.81 15.54 5.08
CA ALA A 193 -9.56 16.17 4.62
C ALA A 193 -8.63 15.15 3.93
N TYR A 194 -8.52 13.96 4.48
CA TYR A 194 -7.68 12.89 3.94
C TYR A 194 -8.09 12.44 2.53
N LEU A 195 -9.40 12.51 2.19
CA LEU A 195 -9.87 12.19 0.84
C LEU A 195 -9.20 13.07 -0.24
N ALA A 196 -8.86 14.32 0.09
CA ALA A 196 -8.23 15.23 -0.86
C ALA A 196 -6.77 14.87 -1.17
N THR A 197 -6.12 14.08 -0.31
CA THR A 197 -4.73 13.63 -0.52
C THR A 197 -4.65 12.37 -1.38
N LEU A 198 -5.76 11.66 -1.58
CA LEU A 198 -5.79 10.39 -2.29
C LEU A 198 -5.84 10.58 -3.81
N ARG A 199 -4.98 9.87 -4.52
CA ARG A 199 -5.03 9.73 -5.99
C ARG A 199 -5.98 8.59 -6.35
N ARG A 200 -6.93 8.88 -7.23
CA ARG A 200 -7.90 7.88 -7.71
C ARG A 200 -7.27 7.11 -8.87
N LEU A 201 -6.78 5.92 -8.57
CA LEU A 201 -6.06 5.10 -9.53
C LEU A 201 -7.00 4.12 -10.26
N THR A 202 -6.71 3.89 -11.52
CA THR A 202 -7.39 2.90 -12.37
C THR A 202 -6.36 2.00 -13.05
N PRO A 203 -6.72 0.76 -13.41
CA PRO A 203 -5.82 -0.12 -14.17
C PRO A 203 -5.29 0.52 -15.45
N THR A 204 -6.17 1.24 -16.18
CA THR A 204 -5.79 1.97 -17.40
C THR A 204 -4.83 3.12 -17.11
N GLY A 205 -5.04 3.86 -16.02
CA GLY A 205 -4.16 4.94 -15.59
C GLY A 205 -2.75 4.44 -15.29
N LEU A 206 -2.65 3.35 -14.52
CA LEU A 206 -1.35 2.72 -14.21
C LEU A 206 -0.68 2.15 -15.47
N ARG A 207 -1.44 1.47 -16.33
CA ARG A 207 -0.90 1.00 -17.63
C ARG A 207 -0.28 2.12 -18.45
N ARG A 208 -0.94 3.29 -18.51
CA ARG A 208 -0.40 4.48 -19.21
C ARG A 208 0.85 5.03 -18.52
N ALA A 209 0.89 5.04 -17.18
CA ALA A 209 2.07 5.51 -16.44
C ALA A 209 3.30 4.63 -16.72
N PHE A 210 3.15 3.31 -16.67
CA PHE A 210 4.22 2.38 -17.02
C PHE A 210 4.65 2.45 -18.49
N ALA A 211 3.69 2.59 -19.42
CA ALA A 211 3.99 2.72 -20.84
C ALA A 211 4.83 3.96 -21.17
N ARG A 212 4.64 5.07 -20.45
CA ARG A 212 5.44 6.30 -20.62
C ARG A 212 6.92 6.10 -20.30
N VAL A 213 7.27 5.13 -19.47
CA VAL A 213 8.66 4.77 -19.12
C VAL A 213 9.12 3.49 -19.84
N GLY A 214 8.45 3.12 -20.92
CA GLY A 214 8.86 2.00 -21.78
C GLY A 214 8.47 0.60 -21.27
N VAL A 215 7.77 0.49 -20.15
CA VAL A 215 7.35 -0.80 -19.59
C VAL A 215 5.96 -1.18 -20.10
N ARG A 216 5.91 -2.31 -20.84
CA ARG A 216 4.66 -2.83 -21.45
C ARG A 216 4.28 -4.21 -20.96
N ASP A 217 5.22 -4.97 -20.38
CA ASP A 217 4.96 -6.28 -19.75
C ASP A 217 4.33 -6.05 -18.37
N LEU A 218 3.00 -6.05 -18.33
CA LEU A 218 2.18 -5.80 -17.16
C LEU A 218 1.19 -6.95 -16.99
N ARG A 219 1.25 -7.62 -15.85
CA ARG A 219 0.27 -8.62 -15.44
C ARG A 219 -0.57 -8.08 -14.30
N PHE A 220 -1.89 -8.14 -14.46
CA PHE A 220 -2.86 -7.78 -13.43
C PHE A 220 -3.43 -9.04 -12.78
N PHE A 221 -3.66 -8.96 -11.49
CA PHE A 221 -4.18 -10.05 -10.69
C PHE A 221 -5.51 -9.63 -10.06
N ASP A 222 -6.44 -10.57 -9.94
CA ASP A 222 -7.74 -10.33 -9.34
C ASP A 222 -7.66 -10.50 -7.83
N ASP A 223 -8.24 -9.56 -7.10
CA ASP A 223 -8.46 -9.64 -5.67
C ASP A 223 -9.95 -9.79 -5.37
N ALA A 224 -10.30 -10.69 -4.46
CA ALA A 224 -11.69 -10.90 -4.10
C ALA A 224 -12.23 -9.68 -3.34
N PRO A 225 -13.48 -9.23 -3.62
CA PRO A 225 -14.08 -8.13 -2.89
C PRO A 225 -14.22 -8.47 -1.40
N PRO A 226 -14.01 -7.51 -0.49
CA PRO A 226 -14.25 -7.70 0.93
C PRO A 226 -15.73 -8.01 1.16
N ARG A 227 -16.02 -9.22 1.65
CA ARG A 227 -17.39 -9.74 1.77
C ARG A 227 -18.22 -9.05 2.86
N GLU A 228 -17.56 -8.49 3.86
CA GLU A 228 -18.18 -8.02 5.10
C GLU A 228 -18.76 -6.58 5.03
N SER A 229 -18.31 -5.77 4.06
CA SER A 229 -18.64 -4.33 4.01
C SER A 229 -19.83 -3.99 3.10
N LEU A 230 -20.47 -4.96 2.45
CA LEU A 230 -21.45 -4.72 1.40
C LEU A 230 -22.93 -4.81 1.86
N GLY A 231 -23.21 -5.36 3.05
CA GLY A 231 -24.57 -5.48 3.59
C GLY A 231 -25.59 -6.02 2.60
N LEU A 232 -26.78 -5.41 2.56
CA LEU A 232 -27.89 -5.75 1.63
C LEU A 232 -27.52 -5.54 0.15
N LEU A 233 -26.52 -4.72 -0.16
CA LEU A 233 -26.06 -4.47 -1.52
C LEU A 233 -25.04 -5.52 -2.03
N ARG A 234 -24.78 -6.55 -1.25
CA ARG A 234 -23.81 -7.61 -1.59
C ARG A 234 -24.11 -8.28 -2.94
N ALA A 235 -25.37 -8.61 -3.20
CA ALA A 235 -25.75 -9.30 -4.44
C ALA A 235 -25.57 -8.41 -5.70
N PRO A 236 -26.11 -7.17 -5.76
CA PRO A 236 -25.92 -6.32 -6.94
C PRO A 236 -24.47 -5.88 -7.12
N ILE A 237 -23.74 -5.59 -6.04
CA ILE A 237 -22.32 -5.24 -6.13
C ILE A 237 -21.47 -6.45 -6.53
N GLY A 238 -21.78 -7.64 -6.03
CA GLY A 238 -21.15 -8.89 -6.46
C GLY A 238 -21.38 -9.17 -7.96
N LEU A 239 -22.57 -8.87 -8.46
CA LEU A 239 -22.88 -8.96 -9.88
C LEU A 239 -22.07 -7.93 -10.70
N TYR A 240 -21.97 -6.68 -10.21
CA TYR A 240 -21.13 -5.66 -10.83
C TYR A 240 -19.67 -6.15 -10.98
N TYR A 241 -19.02 -6.62 -9.91
CA TYR A 241 -17.63 -7.10 -9.97
C TYR A 241 -17.47 -8.28 -10.95
N ARG A 242 -18.46 -9.18 -11.00
CA ARG A 242 -18.43 -10.33 -11.90
C ARG A 242 -18.56 -9.93 -13.37
N LEU A 243 -19.50 -9.02 -13.69
CA LEU A 243 -19.75 -8.59 -15.06
C LEU A 243 -18.68 -7.63 -15.57
N SER A 244 -18.23 -6.69 -14.74
CA SER A 244 -17.24 -5.68 -15.12
C SER A 244 -15.79 -6.22 -15.08
N ARG A 245 -15.56 -7.37 -14.45
CA ARG A 245 -14.21 -7.91 -14.15
C ARG A 245 -13.32 -6.88 -13.44
N VAL A 246 -13.92 -5.99 -12.67
CA VAL A 246 -13.21 -5.03 -11.82
C VAL A 246 -12.88 -5.69 -10.50
N SER A 247 -11.63 -5.55 -10.03
CA SER A 247 -11.25 -5.91 -8.66
C SER A 247 -11.32 -4.69 -7.74
N PRO A 248 -11.62 -4.85 -6.44
CA PRO A 248 -11.62 -3.75 -5.46
C PRO A 248 -10.29 -3.04 -5.34
N PHE A 249 -9.21 -3.78 -5.52
CA PHE A 249 -7.86 -3.29 -5.56
C PHE A 249 -7.24 -3.56 -6.92
N ILE A 250 -6.29 -2.73 -7.31
CA ILE A 250 -5.42 -2.98 -8.44
C ILE A 250 -4.19 -3.69 -7.89
N GLU A 251 -3.94 -4.90 -8.36
CA GLU A 251 -2.71 -5.63 -8.11
C GLU A 251 -2.04 -5.91 -9.43
N LEU A 252 -0.83 -5.43 -9.59
CA LEU A 252 -0.08 -5.62 -10.83
C LEU A 252 1.39 -5.93 -10.58
N VAL A 253 1.97 -6.67 -11.51
CA VAL A 253 3.41 -6.86 -11.65
C VAL A 253 3.83 -6.34 -13.01
N ALA A 254 4.81 -5.46 -13.02
CA ALA A 254 5.47 -4.94 -14.20
C ALA A 254 6.90 -5.49 -14.28
N ARG A 255 7.35 -5.92 -15.46
CA ARG A 255 8.74 -6.32 -15.70
C ARG A 255 9.46 -5.22 -16.46
N LYS A 256 10.58 -4.74 -15.91
CA LYS A 256 11.47 -3.81 -16.62
C LYS A 256 12.16 -4.53 -17.77
N PRO A 257 12.16 -3.97 -19.00
CA PRO A 257 12.88 -4.53 -20.12
C PRO A 257 14.39 -4.60 -19.90
#